data_b963255a48c1d6f6a778550d1b8725c5
#
_entry.id   b963255a48c1d6f6a778550d1b8725c5
#
_cell.length_a   1.000
_cell.length_b   1.000
_cell.length_c   1.000
_cell.angle_alpha   90.00
_cell.angle_beta   90.00
_cell.angle_gamma   90.00
#
_symmetry.space_group_name_H-M   'P 1'
#
loop_
_entity.id
_entity.type
_entity.pdbx_description
1 polymer ?
#
loop_
_entity_poly.entity_id
_entity_poly.type
_entity_poly.pdbx_seq_one_letter_code
_entity_poly.pdbx_strand_id
1 'polypeptide(L)'
;MNLFADTWAYLTDGSHWTGDGGLLDLLLEQLLLTIVALLIALVIGLPIALWLGHLGRGGFLAINISGVGRAIPTFAVLALLVLCEPIGYDTFGPFGRAGLATLIALALFALPPIVTNTYVGVDEVPRDIREAADGMGMRGWQKFARVELPLAMPLITSGIRLALVQVWATATIAALVAGPGLGNVITAGFFNGDYPRGLAGAIVVAAVALMLELVSAWAQRAVQSRARPDTRGVTSRDTEGGNDEASTDPGPVTHGDTGDGGRVVRR
;
A
#
# COMPACT_ATOMS: atom_id res chain seq x y z
N MET A 1 -38.81 -6.13 -13.74
CA MET A 1 -37.84 -5.07 -13.38
C MET A 1 -36.51 -5.43 -14.00
N ASN A 2 -36.02 -4.62 -14.92
CA ASN A 2 -34.66 -4.78 -15.46
C ASN A 2 -33.68 -4.00 -14.58
N LEU A 3 -33.27 -4.61 -13.46
CA LEU A 3 -32.40 -3.97 -12.46
C LEU A 3 -31.23 -3.18 -13.09
N PHE A 4 -30.58 -3.75 -14.09
CA PHE A 4 -29.47 -3.07 -14.78
C PHE A 4 -29.92 -1.85 -15.61
N ALA A 5 -31.07 -1.93 -16.28
CA ALA A 5 -31.60 -0.79 -17.03
C ALA A 5 -32.01 0.35 -16.10
N ASP A 6 -32.65 0.01 -14.98
CA ASP A 6 -33.11 0.98 -13.98
C ASP A 6 -31.88 1.62 -13.28
N THR A 7 -30.84 0.84 -12.99
CA THR A 7 -29.57 1.35 -12.44
C THR A 7 -28.86 2.28 -13.44
N TRP A 8 -28.86 1.92 -14.72
CA TRP A 8 -28.26 2.78 -15.75
C TRP A 8 -29.02 4.10 -15.90
N ALA A 9 -30.37 4.03 -15.89
CA ALA A 9 -31.20 5.22 -15.87
C ALA A 9 -30.92 6.12 -14.66
N TYR A 10 -30.76 5.54 -13.47
CA TYR A 10 -30.37 6.26 -12.25
C TYR A 10 -29.01 6.98 -12.40
N LEU A 11 -28.00 6.31 -12.96
CA LEU A 11 -26.66 6.88 -13.15
C LEU A 11 -26.61 7.97 -14.24
N THR A 12 -27.48 7.88 -15.25
CA THR A 12 -27.53 8.85 -16.35
C THR A 12 -28.41 10.06 -16.07
N ASP A 13 -29.25 10.00 -15.04
CA ASP A 13 -30.06 11.11 -14.61
C ASP A 13 -29.22 12.11 -13.78
N GLY A 14 -28.96 13.28 -14.34
CA GLY A 14 -28.18 14.35 -13.71
C GLY A 14 -28.77 14.84 -12.37
N SER A 15 -30.07 14.65 -12.13
CA SER A 15 -30.72 15.08 -10.90
C SER A 15 -30.21 14.34 -9.66
N HIS A 16 -29.75 13.09 -9.81
CA HIS A 16 -29.18 12.31 -8.72
C HIS A 16 -27.72 12.65 -8.38
N TRP A 17 -27.04 13.39 -9.29
CA TRP A 17 -25.64 13.77 -9.09
C TRP A 17 -25.48 15.07 -8.34
N THR A 18 -26.45 15.99 -8.48
CA THR A 18 -26.38 17.36 -7.96
C THR A 18 -27.40 17.61 -6.87
N GLY A 19 -27.09 18.50 -5.92
CA GLY A 19 -27.95 18.84 -4.79
C GLY A 19 -27.42 18.28 -3.46
N ASP A 20 -28.02 18.74 -2.36
CA ASP A 20 -27.64 18.31 -1.02
C ASP A 20 -27.84 16.78 -0.86
N GLY A 21 -26.75 16.07 -0.57
CA GLY A 21 -26.76 14.60 -0.50
C GLY A 21 -26.81 13.88 -1.85
N GLY A 22 -26.52 14.59 -2.96
CA GLY A 22 -26.31 13.97 -4.28
C GLY A 22 -25.04 13.12 -4.35
N LEU A 23 -24.93 12.32 -5.42
CA LEU A 23 -23.77 11.42 -5.60
C LEU A 23 -22.43 12.15 -5.58
N LEU A 24 -22.36 13.37 -6.15
CA LEU A 24 -21.14 14.18 -6.17
C LEU A 24 -20.78 14.71 -4.78
N ASP A 25 -21.76 15.15 -4.02
CA ASP A 25 -21.55 15.66 -2.67
C ASP A 25 -21.02 14.55 -1.76
N LEU A 26 -21.66 13.39 -1.75
CA LEU A 26 -21.23 12.22 -0.98
C LEU A 26 -19.87 11.65 -1.46
N LEU A 27 -19.58 11.74 -2.76
CA LEU A 27 -18.28 11.38 -3.33
C LEU A 27 -17.18 12.30 -2.82
N LEU A 28 -17.39 13.60 -2.85
CA LEU A 28 -16.42 14.59 -2.37
C LEU A 28 -16.19 14.43 -0.86
N GLU A 29 -17.25 14.21 -0.10
CA GLU A 29 -17.18 13.94 1.34
C GLU A 29 -16.32 12.70 1.62
N GLN A 30 -16.56 11.59 0.93
CA GLN A 30 -15.77 10.36 1.10
C GLN A 30 -14.33 10.51 0.64
N LEU A 31 -14.06 11.22 -0.47
CA LEU A 31 -12.71 11.52 -0.94
C LEU A 31 -11.96 12.37 0.08
N LEU A 32 -12.58 13.45 0.56
CA LEU A 32 -11.97 14.32 1.55
C LEU A 32 -11.65 13.55 2.83
N LEU A 33 -12.59 12.75 3.33
CA LEU A 33 -12.41 11.91 4.50
C LEU A 33 -11.24 10.92 4.31
N THR A 34 -11.18 10.26 3.16
CA THR A 34 -10.10 9.32 2.80
C THR A 34 -8.74 10.00 2.77
N ILE A 35 -8.65 11.16 2.12
CA ILE A 35 -7.40 11.92 2.00
C ILE A 35 -6.94 12.42 3.38
N VAL A 36 -7.84 13.00 4.18
CA VAL A 36 -7.50 13.51 5.52
C VAL A 36 -7.06 12.38 6.45
N ALA A 37 -7.77 11.24 6.45
CA ALA A 37 -7.39 10.07 7.24
C ALA A 37 -6.00 9.54 6.83
N LEU A 38 -5.74 9.44 5.53
CA LEU A 38 -4.45 9.02 4.99
C LEU A 38 -3.32 9.99 5.38
N LEU A 39 -3.56 11.30 5.28
CA LEU A 39 -2.58 12.32 5.68
C LEU A 39 -2.24 12.24 7.17
N ILE A 40 -3.24 12.07 8.05
CA ILE A 40 -3.02 11.87 9.48
C ILE A 40 -2.16 10.62 9.71
N ALA A 41 -2.50 9.52 9.06
CA ALA A 41 -1.74 8.27 9.20
C ALA A 41 -0.30 8.39 8.66
N LEU A 42 -0.08 9.16 7.59
CA LEU A 42 1.25 9.44 7.04
C LEU A 42 2.07 10.31 8.01
N VAL A 43 1.49 11.38 8.53
CA VAL A 43 2.18 12.31 9.45
C VAL A 43 2.62 11.58 10.73
N ILE A 44 1.84 10.62 11.20
CA ILE A 44 2.15 9.85 12.41
C ILE A 44 2.99 8.61 12.09
N GLY A 45 2.52 7.78 11.15
CA GLY A 45 3.08 6.46 10.90
C GLY A 45 4.41 6.48 10.16
N LEU A 46 4.57 7.38 9.17
CA LEU A 46 5.78 7.42 8.35
C LEU A 46 7.03 7.79 9.16
N PRO A 47 7.06 8.88 9.98
CA PRO A 47 8.21 9.21 10.79
C PRO A 47 8.59 8.11 11.78
N ILE A 48 7.59 7.51 12.44
CA ILE A 48 7.80 6.43 13.41
C ILE A 48 8.44 5.22 12.72
N ALA A 49 7.89 4.80 11.58
CA ALA A 49 8.39 3.65 10.85
C ALA A 49 9.79 3.85 10.26
N LEU A 50 10.07 5.04 9.71
CA LEU A 50 11.38 5.42 9.22
C LEU A 50 12.43 5.42 10.33
N TRP A 51 12.08 5.98 11.49
CA TRP A 51 12.98 6.03 12.64
C TRP A 51 13.29 4.64 13.20
N LEU A 52 12.27 3.79 13.36
CA LEU A 52 12.44 2.40 13.81
C LEU A 52 13.25 1.58 12.82
N GLY A 53 13.01 1.72 11.51
CA GLY A 53 13.74 1.03 10.46
C GLY A 53 15.22 1.46 10.40
N HIS A 54 15.50 2.75 10.52
CA HIS A 54 16.91 3.27 10.56
C HIS A 54 17.69 2.77 11.78
N LEU A 55 17.02 2.62 12.95
CA LEU A 55 17.65 2.08 14.14
C LEU A 55 17.89 0.57 14.08
N GLY A 56 17.28 -0.15 13.11
CA GLY A 56 17.28 -1.61 13.04
C GLY A 56 16.67 -2.28 14.29
N ARG A 57 15.80 -1.57 14.99
CA ARG A 57 15.15 -1.99 16.24
C ARG A 57 13.64 -1.80 16.12
N GLY A 58 12.90 -2.72 16.69
CA GLY A 58 11.43 -2.60 16.73
C GLY A 58 10.71 -3.37 15.62
N GLY A 59 11.38 -4.22 14.84
CA GLY A 59 10.75 -5.08 13.82
C GLY A 59 9.63 -5.94 14.39
N PHE A 60 9.85 -6.49 15.59
CA PHE A 60 8.82 -7.21 16.32
C PHE A 60 7.58 -6.33 16.57
N LEU A 61 7.76 -5.09 17.01
CA LEU A 61 6.66 -4.14 17.25
C LEU A 61 5.97 -3.73 15.95
N ALA A 62 6.72 -3.32 14.92
CA ALA A 62 6.18 -2.88 13.65
C ALA A 62 5.34 -3.97 12.96
N ILE A 63 5.84 -5.22 12.95
CA ILE A 63 5.18 -6.34 12.30
C ILE A 63 3.99 -6.84 13.14
N ASN A 64 4.15 -6.99 14.46
CA ASN A 64 3.09 -7.55 15.31
C ASN A 64 1.95 -6.55 15.55
N ILE A 65 2.24 -5.26 15.78
CA ILE A 65 1.19 -4.23 15.87
C ILE A 65 0.38 -4.17 14.58
N SER A 66 1.04 -4.28 13.42
CA SER A 66 0.35 -4.37 12.13
C SER A 66 -0.48 -5.64 11.99
N GLY A 67 0.02 -6.77 12.46
CA GLY A 67 -0.71 -8.04 12.47
C GLY A 67 -1.98 -7.97 13.31
N VAL A 68 -1.86 -7.48 14.55
CA VAL A 68 -2.99 -7.27 15.47
C VAL A 68 -3.99 -6.26 14.90
N GLY A 69 -3.51 -5.14 14.34
CA GLY A 69 -4.37 -4.12 13.73
C GLY A 69 -5.24 -4.65 12.58
N ARG A 70 -4.77 -5.66 11.85
CA ARG A 70 -5.55 -6.32 10.78
C ARG A 70 -6.51 -7.40 11.30
N ALA A 71 -6.25 -7.95 12.48
CA ALA A 71 -7.11 -8.98 13.09
C ALA A 71 -8.37 -8.38 13.73
N ILE A 72 -8.34 -7.09 14.07
CA ILE A 72 -9.50 -6.42 14.67
C ILE A 72 -10.55 -6.14 13.59
N PRO A 73 -11.81 -6.59 13.77
CA PRO A 73 -12.89 -6.30 12.82
C PRO A 73 -13.10 -4.78 12.68
N THR A 74 -12.91 -4.27 11.46
CA THR A 74 -13.01 -2.82 11.17
C THR A 74 -14.35 -2.23 11.58
N PHE A 75 -15.44 -2.96 11.29
CA PHE A 75 -16.78 -2.56 11.67
C PHE A 75 -16.97 -2.45 13.20
N ALA A 76 -16.36 -3.35 13.98
CA ALA A 76 -16.44 -3.30 15.45
C ALA A 76 -15.75 -2.04 16.01
N VAL A 77 -14.59 -1.67 15.47
CA VAL A 77 -13.90 -0.45 15.87
C VAL A 77 -14.71 0.79 15.52
N LEU A 78 -15.27 0.84 14.31
CA LEU A 78 -16.15 1.93 13.89
C LEU A 78 -17.35 2.06 14.83
N ALA A 79 -18.05 0.96 15.12
CA ALA A 79 -19.19 0.94 16.00
C ALA A 79 -18.84 1.40 17.43
N LEU A 80 -17.72 0.93 17.98
CA LEU A 80 -17.24 1.34 19.29
C LEU A 80 -16.92 2.84 19.34
N LEU A 81 -16.22 3.37 18.33
CA LEU A 81 -15.87 4.79 18.29
C LEU A 81 -17.09 5.70 18.16
N VAL A 82 -18.10 5.27 17.35
CA VAL A 82 -19.36 6.00 17.21
C VAL A 82 -20.16 6.01 18.52
N LEU A 83 -20.07 4.95 19.32
CA LEU A 83 -20.72 4.87 20.64
C LEU A 83 -19.97 5.61 21.74
N CYS A 84 -18.70 5.99 21.52
CA CYS A 84 -17.91 6.74 22.49
C CYS A 84 -18.27 8.23 22.49
N GLU A 85 -18.86 8.72 23.56
CA GLU A 85 -19.00 10.16 23.78
C GLU A 85 -17.65 10.79 24.21
N PRO A 86 -17.29 11.98 23.74
CA PRO A 86 -17.99 12.92 22.85
C PRO A 86 -17.68 12.75 21.36
N ILE A 87 -17.02 11.67 20.95
CA ILE A 87 -16.45 11.50 19.59
C ILE A 87 -17.52 11.07 18.59
N GLY A 88 -18.55 10.34 19.05
CA GLY A 88 -19.38 9.50 18.19
C GLY A 88 -20.42 10.22 17.35
N TYR A 89 -21.34 10.93 17.98
CA TYR A 89 -22.53 11.43 17.28
C TYR A 89 -22.50 12.94 16.95
N ASP A 90 -21.49 13.66 17.39
CA ASP A 90 -21.37 15.08 17.11
C ASP A 90 -21.05 15.32 15.64
N THR A 91 -21.59 16.38 15.10
CA THR A 91 -21.25 16.84 13.74
C THR A 91 -19.83 17.42 13.74
N PHE A 92 -18.97 16.90 12.90
CA PHE A 92 -17.59 17.32 12.80
C PHE A 92 -17.29 17.94 11.42
N GLY A 93 -17.31 19.25 11.35
CA GLY A 93 -16.99 20.00 10.14
C GLY A 93 -17.75 19.53 8.88
N PRO A 94 -17.07 19.31 7.75
CA PRO A 94 -17.69 18.87 6.50
C PRO A 94 -18.10 17.38 6.53
N PHE A 95 -17.71 16.63 7.56
CA PHE A 95 -17.94 15.18 7.64
C PHE A 95 -19.24 14.79 8.35
N GLY A 96 -20.02 15.77 8.80
CA GLY A 96 -21.32 15.53 9.38
C GLY A 96 -21.29 14.66 10.65
N ARG A 97 -22.38 13.90 10.86
CA ARG A 97 -22.56 13.01 12.01
C ARG A 97 -21.60 11.83 11.95
N ALA A 98 -21.07 11.41 13.09
CA ALA A 98 -20.06 10.34 13.20
C ALA A 98 -18.77 10.58 12.38
N GLY A 99 -18.57 11.78 11.85
CA GLY A 99 -17.43 12.10 11.00
C GLY A 99 -16.10 11.97 11.72
N LEU A 100 -16.01 12.46 12.97
CA LEU A 100 -14.78 12.36 13.78
C LEU A 100 -14.45 10.90 14.13
N ALA A 101 -15.44 10.13 14.56
CA ALA A 101 -15.27 8.71 14.88
C ALA A 101 -14.77 7.92 13.64
N THR A 102 -15.39 8.19 12.49
CA THR A 102 -14.99 7.58 11.20
C THR A 102 -13.57 8.00 10.82
N LEU A 103 -13.22 9.28 10.93
CA LEU A 103 -11.89 9.79 10.62
C LEU A 103 -10.81 9.12 11.46
N ILE A 104 -11.03 9.01 12.78
CA ILE A 104 -10.10 8.33 13.70
C ILE A 104 -9.96 6.84 13.32
N ALA A 105 -11.07 6.15 13.08
CA ALA A 105 -11.03 4.75 12.68
C ALA A 105 -10.24 4.55 11.39
N LEU A 106 -10.52 5.35 10.36
CA LEU A 106 -9.84 5.27 9.07
C LEU A 106 -8.34 5.55 9.19
N ALA A 107 -7.95 6.56 9.98
CA ALA A 107 -6.55 6.85 10.25
C ALA A 107 -5.84 5.69 10.97
N LEU A 108 -6.50 5.06 11.96
CA LEU A 108 -5.97 3.88 12.64
C LEU A 108 -5.77 2.69 11.68
N PHE A 109 -6.72 2.45 10.76
CA PHE A 109 -6.62 1.37 9.78
C PHE A 109 -5.59 1.63 8.68
N ALA A 110 -5.26 2.90 8.41
CA ALA A 110 -4.21 3.26 7.47
C ALA A 110 -2.79 3.04 8.05
N LEU A 111 -2.62 3.08 9.37
CA LEU A 111 -1.30 2.95 10.02
C LEU A 111 -0.61 1.61 9.74
N PRO A 112 -1.25 0.43 9.90
CA PRO A 112 -0.60 -0.86 9.70
C PRO A 112 0.11 -1.02 8.35
N PRO A 113 -0.50 -0.80 7.19
CA PRO A 113 0.17 -0.94 5.91
C PRO A 113 1.29 0.10 5.71
N ILE A 114 1.12 1.33 6.19
CA ILE A 114 2.16 2.37 6.12
C ILE A 114 3.36 1.99 6.96
N VAL A 115 3.12 1.66 8.25
CA VAL A 115 4.20 1.36 9.21
C VAL A 115 4.98 0.11 8.79
N THR A 116 4.28 -0.97 8.46
CA THR A 116 4.96 -2.23 8.09
C THR A 116 5.80 -2.08 6.83
N ASN A 117 5.20 -1.56 5.74
CA ASN A 117 5.93 -1.46 4.47
C ASN A 117 7.07 -0.46 4.55
N THR A 118 6.91 0.64 5.30
CA THR A 118 7.99 1.62 5.50
C THR A 118 9.12 1.02 6.34
N TYR A 119 8.79 0.34 7.46
CA TYR A 119 9.77 -0.31 8.31
C TYR A 119 10.58 -1.35 7.51
N VAL A 120 9.89 -2.29 6.85
CA VAL A 120 10.51 -3.34 6.04
C VAL A 120 11.35 -2.72 4.92
N GLY A 121 10.86 -1.68 4.27
CA GLY A 121 11.59 -1.00 3.20
C GLY A 121 12.94 -0.44 3.64
N VAL A 122 13.01 0.10 4.86
CA VAL A 122 14.28 0.60 5.41
C VAL A 122 15.13 -0.55 5.97
N ASP A 123 14.54 -1.51 6.68
CA ASP A 123 15.26 -2.61 7.33
C ASP A 123 15.93 -3.56 6.32
N GLU A 124 15.29 -3.81 5.18
CA GLU A 124 15.77 -4.70 4.11
C GLU A 124 16.86 -4.07 3.21
N VAL A 125 17.28 -2.84 3.44
CA VAL A 125 18.42 -2.27 2.72
C VAL A 125 19.66 -3.12 2.97
N PRO A 126 20.34 -3.64 1.91
CA PRO A 126 21.48 -4.54 2.05
C PRO A 126 22.60 -3.99 2.93
N ARG A 127 23.14 -4.85 3.79
CA ARG A 127 24.17 -4.45 4.76
C ARG A 127 25.47 -4.00 4.11
N ASP A 128 25.85 -4.63 3.01
CA ASP A 128 27.04 -4.28 2.21
C ASP A 128 26.94 -2.84 1.68
N ILE A 129 25.76 -2.39 1.27
CA ILE A 129 25.53 -1.00 0.83
C ILE A 129 25.64 -0.05 2.01
N ARG A 130 25.13 -0.42 3.19
CA ARG A 130 25.24 0.39 4.41
C ARG A 130 26.70 0.48 4.89
N GLU A 131 27.45 -0.63 4.85
CA GLU A 131 28.85 -0.70 5.21
C GLU A 131 29.73 0.10 4.23
N ALA A 132 29.43 0.05 2.92
CA ALA A 132 30.10 0.88 1.93
C ALA A 132 29.88 2.37 2.18
N ALA A 133 28.65 2.77 2.55
CA ALA A 133 28.35 4.15 2.91
C ALA A 133 29.11 4.60 4.18
N ASP A 134 29.21 3.72 5.18
CA ASP A 134 30.01 3.99 6.39
C ASP A 134 31.51 4.08 6.07
N GLY A 135 32.04 3.22 5.18
CA GLY A 135 33.42 3.25 4.70
C GLY A 135 33.78 4.53 3.92
N MET A 136 32.79 5.13 3.24
CA MET A 136 32.94 6.46 2.61
C MET A 136 32.85 7.63 3.59
N GLY A 137 32.68 7.37 4.89
CA GLY A 137 32.60 8.39 5.93
C GLY A 137 31.28 9.15 6.00
N MET A 138 30.18 8.55 5.50
CA MET A 138 28.86 9.16 5.60
C MET A 138 28.38 9.19 7.05
N ARG A 139 27.86 10.34 7.49
CA ARG A 139 27.19 10.46 8.78
C ARG A 139 25.83 9.73 8.73
N GLY A 140 25.31 9.26 9.88
CA GLY A 140 24.05 8.51 9.97
C GLY A 140 22.90 9.16 9.18
N TRP A 141 22.69 10.47 9.32
CA TRP A 141 21.67 11.20 8.55
C TRP A 141 21.94 11.20 7.04
N GLN A 142 23.20 11.31 6.62
CA GLN A 142 23.56 11.26 5.19
C GLN A 142 23.30 9.88 4.60
N LYS A 143 23.68 8.82 5.34
CA LYS A 143 23.39 7.44 4.99
C LYS A 143 21.87 7.19 4.86
N PHE A 144 21.10 7.62 5.88
CA PHE A 144 19.65 7.52 5.85
C PHE A 144 19.06 8.24 4.62
N ALA A 145 19.35 9.52 4.44
CA ALA A 145 18.70 10.34 3.41
C ALA A 145 19.14 10.02 1.97
N ARG A 146 20.40 9.57 1.78
CA ARG A 146 20.99 9.35 0.44
C ARG A 146 21.03 7.89 0.00
N VAL A 147 20.95 6.96 0.95
CA VAL A 147 21.07 5.52 0.68
C VAL A 147 19.81 4.77 1.10
N GLU A 148 19.48 4.78 2.39
CA GLU A 148 18.39 3.97 2.92
C GLU A 148 17.02 4.44 2.39
N LEU A 149 16.71 5.72 2.48
CA LEU A 149 15.42 6.27 2.07
C LEU A 149 15.14 6.08 0.57
N PRO A 150 16.05 6.38 -0.38
CA PRO A 150 15.81 6.12 -1.80
C PRO A 150 15.59 4.64 -2.13
N LEU A 151 16.33 3.73 -1.47
CA LEU A 151 16.18 2.30 -1.67
C LEU A 151 14.88 1.76 -1.05
N ALA A 152 14.40 2.36 0.04
CA ALA A 152 13.15 2.01 0.70
C ALA A 152 11.89 2.56 -0.04
N MET A 153 12.04 3.58 -0.90
CA MET A 153 10.92 4.26 -1.57
C MET A 153 9.94 3.33 -2.29
N PRO A 154 10.35 2.25 -2.97
CA PRO A 154 9.41 1.31 -3.60
C PRO A 154 8.44 0.67 -2.61
N LEU A 155 8.93 0.27 -1.43
CA LEU A 155 8.11 -0.35 -0.37
C LEU A 155 7.28 0.69 0.37
N ILE A 156 7.82 1.88 0.63
CA ILE A 156 7.07 2.99 1.23
C ILE A 156 5.87 3.37 0.36
N THR A 157 6.08 3.57 -0.94
CA THR A 157 5.01 3.92 -1.87
C THR A 157 3.98 2.79 -2.02
N SER A 158 4.40 1.53 -1.94
CA SER A 158 3.51 0.37 -1.91
C SER A 158 2.63 0.37 -0.66
N GLY A 159 3.19 0.69 0.51
CA GLY A 159 2.44 0.82 1.76
C GLY A 159 1.39 1.92 1.73
N ILE A 160 1.74 3.08 1.17
CA ILE A 160 0.81 4.21 1.00
C ILE A 160 -0.35 3.84 0.06
N ARG A 161 -0.06 3.20 -1.07
CA ARG A 161 -1.07 2.73 -2.01
C ARG A 161 -2.04 1.74 -1.36
N LEU A 162 -1.51 0.76 -0.63
CA LEU A 162 -2.31 -0.23 0.07
C LEU A 162 -3.21 0.44 1.13
N ALA A 163 -2.67 1.40 1.88
CA ALA A 163 -3.43 2.19 2.85
C ALA A 163 -4.57 2.98 2.18
N LEU A 164 -4.30 3.65 1.06
CA LEU A 164 -5.29 4.44 0.33
C LEU A 164 -6.50 3.59 -0.08
N VAL A 165 -6.26 2.44 -0.71
CA VAL A 165 -7.34 1.54 -1.16
C VAL A 165 -8.10 0.95 0.03
N GLN A 166 -7.40 0.59 1.10
CA GLN A 166 -8.02 0.07 2.32
C GLN A 166 -8.91 1.12 3.01
N VAL A 167 -8.44 2.36 3.11
CA VAL A 167 -9.21 3.47 3.71
C VAL A 167 -10.45 3.76 2.89
N TRP A 168 -10.34 3.82 1.55
CA TRP A 168 -11.49 4.01 0.67
C TRP A 168 -12.57 2.94 0.85
N ALA A 169 -12.17 1.67 0.86
CA ALA A 169 -13.09 0.56 1.07
C ALA A 169 -13.75 0.61 2.46
N THR A 170 -12.98 0.93 3.50
CA THR A 170 -13.49 1.02 4.88
C THR A 170 -14.41 2.22 5.07
N ALA A 171 -14.15 3.35 4.41
CA ALA A 171 -15.02 4.52 4.42
C ALA A 171 -16.44 4.20 3.91
N THR A 172 -16.55 3.33 2.90
CA THR A 172 -17.85 2.85 2.41
C THR A 172 -18.62 2.06 3.47
N ILE A 173 -17.92 1.26 4.29
CA ILE A 173 -18.55 0.46 5.36
C ILE A 173 -19.00 1.37 6.54
N ALA A 174 -18.38 2.52 6.71
CA ALA A 174 -18.72 3.45 7.79
C ALA A 174 -20.18 3.94 7.73
N ALA A 175 -20.82 3.93 6.56
CA ALA A 175 -22.23 4.24 6.41
C ALA A 175 -23.16 3.33 7.24
N LEU A 176 -22.74 2.11 7.58
CA LEU A 176 -23.51 1.20 8.45
C LEU A 176 -23.61 1.70 9.91
N VAL A 177 -22.74 2.61 10.32
CA VAL A 177 -22.72 3.25 11.65
C VAL A 177 -22.93 4.76 11.56
N ALA A 178 -23.74 5.20 10.60
CA ALA A 178 -24.04 6.60 10.32
C ALA A 178 -22.82 7.46 9.93
N GLY A 179 -21.75 6.83 9.44
CA GLY A 179 -20.61 7.54 8.86
C GLY A 179 -20.93 8.21 7.54
N PRO A 180 -20.14 9.24 7.16
CA PRO A 180 -20.35 10.00 5.93
C PRO A 180 -19.96 9.25 4.65
N GLY A 181 -20.42 9.74 3.50
CA GLY A 181 -19.98 9.35 2.16
C GLY A 181 -20.93 8.47 1.38
N LEU A 182 -20.44 7.98 0.22
CA LEU A 182 -21.18 7.20 -0.79
C LEU A 182 -21.80 5.91 -0.26
N GLY A 183 -21.24 5.34 0.81
CA GLY A 183 -21.82 4.16 1.46
C GLY A 183 -23.30 4.35 1.86
N ASN A 184 -23.72 5.59 2.14
CA ASN A 184 -25.10 5.93 2.47
C ASN A 184 -26.06 5.68 1.30
N VAL A 185 -25.63 5.86 0.06
CA VAL A 185 -26.45 5.54 -1.12
C VAL A 185 -26.71 4.04 -1.22
N ILE A 186 -25.67 3.25 -0.94
CA ILE A 186 -25.75 1.79 -0.95
C ILE A 186 -26.68 1.31 0.15
N THR A 187 -26.44 1.72 1.39
CA THR A 187 -27.23 1.29 2.54
C THR A 187 -28.69 1.74 2.42
N ALA A 188 -28.95 3.00 2.03
CA ALA A 188 -30.31 3.51 1.83
C ALA A 188 -31.04 2.76 0.70
N GLY A 189 -30.35 2.45 -0.40
CA GLY A 189 -30.93 1.66 -1.49
C GLY A 189 -31.38 0.27 -1.03
N PHE A 190 -30.54 -0.44 -0.29
CA PHE A 190 -30.89 -1.77 0.22
C PHE A 190 -31.99 -1.74 1.31
N PHE A 191 -31.89 -0.82 2.28
CA PHE A 191 -32.85 -0.72 3.37
C PHE A 191 -34.27 -0.28 2.90
N ASN A 192 -34.33 0.56 1.86
CA ASN A 192 -35.59 1.03 1.31
C ASN A 192 -36.13 0.15 0.18
N GLY A 193 -35.45 -0.93 -0.21
CA GLY A 193 -35.84 -1.78 -1.33
C GLY A 193 -35.62 -1.15 -2.71
N ASP A 194 -34.89 0.00 -2.78
CA ASP A 194 -34.53 0.67 -4.02
C ASP A 194 -33.16 0.13 -4.51
N TYR A 195 -33.21 -1.10 -5.03
CA TYR A 195 -32.02 -1.81 -5.49
C TYR A 195 -31.27 -1.10 -6.63
N PRO A 196 -31.92 -0.42 -7.59
CA PRO A 196 -31.24 0.37 -8.61
C PRO A 196 -30.33 1.46 -8.01
N ARG A 197 -30.83 2.19 -7.02
CA ARG A 197 -30.05 3.21 -6.28
C ARG A 197 -28.86 2.59 -5.54
N GLY A 198 -29.08 1.49 -4.82
CA GLY A 198 -28.02 0.79 -4.08
C GLY A 198 -26.90 0.29 -5.02
N LEU A 199 -27.30 -0.29 -6.16
CA LEU A 199 -26.36 -0.79 -7.16
C LEU A 199 -25.61 0.36 -7.86
N ALA A 200 -26.29 1.49 -8.14
CA ALA A 200 -25.66 2.68 -8.69
C ALA A 200 -24.55 3.21 -7.75
N GLY A 201 -24.83 3.32 -6.45
CA GLY A 201 -23.84 3.68 -5.45
C GLY A 201 -22.63 2.74 -5.41
N ALA A 202 -22.89 1.42 -5.47
CA ALA A 202 -21.82 0.42 -5.50
C ALA A 202 -20.95 0.52 -6.75
N ILE A 203 -21.53 0.78 -7.92
CA ILE A 203 -20.78 1.00 -9.18
C ILE A 203 -19.89 2.22 -9.08
N VAL A 204 -20.41 3.34 -8.56
CA VAL A 204 -19.63 4.58 -8.40
C VAL A 204 -18.46 4.34 -7.42
N VAL A 205 -18.70 3.72 -6.27
CA VAL A 205 -17.64 3.38 -5.30
C VAL A 205 -16.56 2.50 -5.93
N ALA A 206 -16.95 1.46 -6.67
CA ALA A 206 -16.01 0.56 -7.34
C ALA A 206 -15.23 1.26 -8.46
N ALA A 207 -15.87 2.11 -9.25
CA ALA A 207 -15.21 2.87 -10.31
C ALA A 207 -14.15 3.83 -9.74
N VAL A 208 -14.47 4.52 -8.65
CA VAL A 208 -13.52 5.42 -7.99
C VAL A 208 -12.39 4.63 -7.31
N ALA A 209 -12.68 3.47 -6.70
CA ALA A 209 -11.66 2.59 -6.14
C ALA A 209 -10.64 2.16 -7.21
N LEU A 210 -11.12 1.73 -8.39
CA LEU A 210 -10.27 1.38 -9.53
C LEU A 210 -9.45 2.58 -10.03
N MET A 211 -10.06 3.75 -10.09
CA MET A 211 -9.36 4.99 -10.48
C MET A 211 -8.24 5.32 -9.48
N LEU A 212 -8.53 5.28 -8.18
CA LEU A 212 -7.52 5.52 -7.13
C LEU A 212 -6.38 4.48 -7.20
N GLU A 213 -6.72 3.23 -7.45
CA GLU A 213 -5.73 2.14 -7.63
C GLU A 213 -4.83 2.39 -8.85
N LEU A 214 -5.40 2.75 -10.00
CA LEU A 214 -4.64 3.03 -11.22
C LEU A 214 -3.76 4.27 -11.08
N VAL A 215 -4.30 5.36 -10.50
CA VAL A 215 -3.55 6.60 -10.27
C VAL A 215 -2.39 6.36 -9.29
N SER A 216 -2.64 5.65 -8.19
CA SER A 216 -1.59 5.33 -7.21
C SER A 216 -0.54 4.37 -7.78
N ALA A 217 -0.94 3.40 -8.62
CA ALA A 217 -0.01 2.52 -9.33
C ALA A 217 0.87 3.28 -10.32
N TRP A 218 0.29 4.22 -11.05
CA TRP A 218 1.04 5.10 -11.94
C TRP A 218 2.02 5.99 -11.19
N ALA A 219 1.58 6.62 -10.10
CA ALA A 219 2.43 7.43 -9.24
C ALA A 219 3.60 6.62 -8.66
N GLN A 220 3.33 5.39 -8.19
CA GLN A 220 4.36 4.47 -7.70
C GLN A 220 5.40 4.15 -8.79
N ARG A 221 4.98 3.84 -10.02
CA ARG A 221 5.90 3.57 -11.13
C ARG A 221 6.76 4.78 -11.46
N ALA A 222 6.19 6.00 -11.44
CA ALA A 222 6.92 7.23 -11.70
C ALA A 222 8.01 7.50 -10.64
N VAL A 223 7.75 7.16 -9.38
CA VAL A 223 8.76 7.25 -8.29
C VAL A 223 9.86 6.20 -8.49
N GLN A 224 9.50 4.95 -8.82
CA GLN A 224 10.45 3.86 -9.00
C GLN A 224 11.35 4.04 -10.23
N SER A 225 10.84 4.64 -11.31
CA SER A 225 11.65 4.90 -12.51
C SER A 225 12.78 5.90 -12.27
N ARG A 226 12.59 6.83 -11.33
CA ARG A 226 13.62 7.81 -10.93
C ARG A 226 14.68 7.22 -9.99
N ALA A 227 14.38 6.12 -9.31
CA ALA A 227 15.27 5.47 -8.35
C ALA A 227 16.19 4.40 -8.99
N ARG A 228 15.97 4.01 -10.26
CA ARG A 228 16.84 3.05 -10.96
C ARG A 228 18.00 3.80 -11.65
N PRO A 229 19.27 3.58 -11.24
CA PRO A 229 20.41 3.94 -12.08
C PRO A 229 20.35 3.13 -13.38
N ASP A 230 20.68 3.76 -14.49
CA ASP A 230 20.69 3.16 -15.82
C ASP A 230 21.78 2.07 -15.91
N THR A 231 21.43 0.81 -15.62
CA THR A 231 22.34 -0.35 -15.72
C THR A 231 22.53 -0.84 -17.16
N ARG A 232 22.06 -0.11 -18.17
CA ARG A 232 22.18 -0.48 -19.58
C ARG A 232 23.60 -0.37 -20.13
N GLY A 233 24.56 0.17 -19.37
CA GLY A 233 25.95 0.37 -19.83
C GLY A 233 26.94 -0.73 -19.49
N VAL A 234 26.58 -1.73 -18.65
CA VAL A 234 27.57 -2.69 -18.12
C VAL A 234 27.59 -4.02 -18.88
N THR A 235 26.49 -4.41 -19.55
CA THR A 235 26.39 -5.72 -20.22
C THR A 235 26.97 -5.78 -21.63
N SER A 236 27.42 -4.68 -22.22
CA SER A 236 27.98 -4.67 -23.59
C SER A 236 29.51 -4.67 -23.67
N ARG A 237 30.23 -4.59 -22.53
CA ARG A 237 31.71 -4.59 -22.54
C ARG A 237 32.35 -5.96 -22.24
N ASP A 238 31.60 -6.88 -21.62
CA ASP A 238 32.15 -8.18 -21.22
C ASP A 238 31.98 -9.28 -22.28
N THR A 239 31.32 -8.99 -23.40
CA THR A 239 31.15 -9.95 -24.51
C THR A 239 32.10 -9.75 -25.68
N GLU A 240 32.86 -8.66 -25.72
CA GLU A 240 33.84 -8.40 -26.81
C GLU A 240 35.31 -8.73 -26.46
N GLY A 241 35.62 -9.12 -25.22
CA GLY A 241 36.98 -9.39 -24.76
C GLY A 241 37.36 -10.87 -24.66
N GLY A 242 36.48 -11.83 -25.04
CA GLY A 242 36.65 -13.25 -24.72
C GLY A 242 37.00 -14.22 -25.84
N ASN A 243 37.24 -13.75 -27.06
CA ASN A 243 37.40 -14.67 -28.21
C ASN A 243 38.81 -14.78 -28.86
N ASP A 244 39.85 -14.21 -28.26
CA ASP A 244 41.19 -14.23 -28.93
C ASP A 244 42.29 -15.07 -28.22
N GLU A 245 41.96 -15.90 -27.22
CA GLU A 245 42.96 -16.82 -26.67
C GLU A 245 42.42 -18.22 -26.41
N ALA A 246 42.27 -19.06 -27.41
CA ALA A 246 42.30 -20.53 -27.30
C ALA A 246 42.50 -21.22 -28.63
N SER A 247 43.70 -21.10 -29.17
CA SER A 247 44.19 -22.02 -30.23
C SER A 247 45.61 -22.47 -29.85
N THR A 248 45.69 -23.37 -28.86
CA THR A 248 46.86 -24.22 -28.68
C THR A 248 46.41 -25.67 -28.58
N ASP A 249 46.80 -26.39 -29.59
CA ASP A 249 46.76 -27.81 -29.89
C ASP A 249 47.15 -28.70 -28.67
N PRO A 250 46.35 -29.71 -28.24
CA PRO A 250 46.78 -30.72 -27.28
C PRO A 250 47.26 -31.94 -28.05
N GLY A 251 48.59 -32.21 -28.03
CA GLY A 251 49.19 -33.43 -28.45
C GLY A 251 48.68 -34.69 -27.70
N PRO A 252 48.98 -35.92 -28.24
CA PRO A 252 48.26 -37.14 -27.84
C PRO A 252 48.73 -37.70 -26.47
N VAL A 253 47.80 -38.01 -25.60
CA VAL A 253 48.03 -38.70 -24.32
C VAL A 253 47.89 -40.19 -24.50
N THR A 254 49.00 -40.90 -24.28
CA THR A 254 49.12 -42.36 -24.25
C THR A 254 48.41 -42.95 -23.01
N HIS A 255 47.66 -44.04 -23.28
CA HIS A 255 47.08 -44.93 -22.27
C HIS A 255 48.13 -45.60 -21.39
N GLY A 256 47.98 -45.62 -20.09
CA GLY A 256 48.62 -46.47 -19.12
C GLY A 256 47.56 -47.08 -18.21
N ASP A 257 47.35 -48.35 -18.42
CA ASP A 257 46.55 -49.32 -17.69
C ASP A 257 47.21 -49.65 -16.33
N THR A 258 46.45 -49.83 -15.27
CA THR A 258 46.57 -50.71 -14.08
C THR A 258 45.60 -50.17 -13.01
N GLY A 259 44.53 -50.83 -12.61
CA GLY A 259 44.50 -52.13 -11.93
C GLY A 259 44.19 -51.94 -10.46
N ASP A 260 43.06 -52.50 -10.05
CA ASP A 260 42.78 -53.12 -8.74
C ASP A 260 42.27 -52.28 -7.54
N GLY A 261 41.13 -52.69 -7.10
CA GLY A 261 40.92 -53.16 -5.69
C GLY A 261 40.19 -52.26 -4.70
N GLY A 262 38.91 -52.48 -4.55
CA GLY A 262 38.50 -52.91 -3.22
C GLY A 262 37.75 -51.98 -2.26
N ARG A 263 36.53 -52.36 -2.00
CA ARG A 263 35.77 -52.35 -0.72
C ARG A 263 35.01 -51.09 -0.24
N VAL A 264 33.75 -51.15 -0.44
CA VAL A 264 32.61 -51.18 0.57
C VAL A 264 33.01 -50.91 2.02
N VAL A 265 32.36 -49.95 2.66
CA VAL A 265 31.65 -50.06 3.95
C VAL A 265 30.62 -48.91 4.12
N ARG A 266 29.40 -49.30 4.50
CA ARG A 266 28.27 -48.51 5.00
C ARG A 266 28.60 -47.90 6.38
N ARG A 267 28.12 -46.69 6.65
CA ARG A 267 27.17 -46.40 7.73
C ARG A 267 26.53 -45.04 7.50
#